data_8b2bcc2272d8669628466764d7e60731
#
_entry.id   8b2bcc2272d8669628466764d7e60731
#
_cell.length_a   1.000
_cell.length_b   1.000
_cell.length_c   1.000
_cell.angle_alpha   90.00
_cell.angle_beta   90.00
_cell.angle_gamma   90.00
#
_symmetry.space_group_name_H-M   'P 1'
#
loop_
_entity.id
_entity.type
_entity.pdbx_description
1 polymer ?
#
loop_
_entity_poly.entity_id
_entity_poly.type
_entity_poly.pdbx_seq_one_letter_code
_entity_poly.pdbx_strand_id
1 'polypeptide(L)'
;LFLGDNGGDAPLGDERGYGSSAPLRGKKGTEFEGGMRVPFIAAWAKPEKKSKVQKNLPIEVGSMQTQLGTIMDIYPTVLSVAGCEVPQNYVIDGFDLKKQLSGKVDKKRPESFLMHFPHAHRGSYFTTYRMGDWKLIYYYLPETPKQPKALLYNLKDDPEERNELSSAHPDKCREMIQEMSAQLEKEGALYPVDKQGNELKPFVYF
;
A
#
# COMPACT_ATOMS: atom_id res chain seq x y z
N LEU A 1 -9.12 6.56 -16.44
CA LEU A 1 -8.38 6.44 -15.20
C LEU A 1 -7.11 7.27 -15.29
N PHE A 2 -6.80 8.01 -14.24
CA PHE A 2 -5.54 8.70 -14.03
C PHE A 2 -4.96 8.23 -12.71
N LEU A 3 -3.71 7.79 -12.68
CA LEU A 3 -3.02 7.34 -11.48
C LEU A 3 -1.52 7.56 -11.61
N GLY A 4 -0.84 7.71 -10.48
CA GLY A 4 0.61 7.62 -10.41
C GLY A 4 1.06 6.16 -10.32
N ASP A 5 2.28 5.89 -10.75
CA ASP A 5 2.93 4.58 -10.63
C ASP A 5 3.66 4.42 -9.27
N ASN A 6 4.09 5.54 -8.70
CA ASN A 6 4.77 5.63 -7.40
C ASN A 6 4.61 7.04 -6.81
N GLY A 7 5.01 7.21 -5.57
CA GLY A 7 5.06 8.52 -4.92
C GLY A 7 6.00 9.51 -5.63
N GLY A 8 5.80 10.79 -5.40
CA GLY A 8 6.65 11.86 -5.93
C GLY A 8 8.13 11.68 -5.55
N ASP A 9 9.05 12.03 -6.43
CA ASP A 9 10.50 11.87 -6.21
C ASP A 9 11.21 13.18 -5.79
N ALA A 10 10.46 14.16 -5.34
CA ALA A 10 11.00 15.42 -4.85
C ALA A 10 11.31 15.37 -3.33
N PRO A 11 12.38 16.06 -2.88
CA PRO A 11 13.40 16.69 -3.70
C PRO A 11 14.38 15.70 -4.34
N LEU A 12 14.77 15.97 -5.58
CA LEU A 12 15.90 15.32 -6.24
C LEU A 12 17.16 16.15 -5.94
N GLY A 13 17.93 15.77 -4.95
CA GLY A 13 19.03 16.58 -4.46
C GLY A 13 18.53 17.85 -3.74
N ASP A 14 19.35 18.90 -3.67
CA ASP A 14 19.09 20.06 -2.81
C ASP A 14 18.19 21.14 -3.44
N GLU A 15 17.93 21.14 -4.75
CA GLU A 15 17.36 22.33 -5.38
C GLU A 15 16.21 22.12 -6.41
N ARG A 16 15.94 20.91 -6.91
CA ARG A 16 14.96 20.73 -7.99
C ARG A 16 14.14 19.45 -7.83
N GLY A 17 13.07 19.53 -7.07
CA GLY A 17 12.12 18.46 -7.03
C GLY A 17 10.77 18.88 -7.63
N TYR A 18 10.41 18.37 -8.78
CA TYR A 18 9.05 18.44 -9.28
C TYR A 18 8.28 17.20 -8.79
N GLY A 19 7.03 17.39 -8.35
CA GLY A 19 6.19 16.29 -7.87
C GLY A 19 6.42 15.93 -6.41
N SER A 20 6.11 16.86 -5.51
CA SER A 20 6.11 16.63 -4.07
C SER A 20 4.96 15.73 -3.64
N SER A 21 5.21 14.80 -2.73
CA SER A 21 4.16 14.04 -2.02
C SER A 21 3.64 14.74 -0.77
N ALA A 22 4.12 15.96 -0.49
CA ALA A 22 3.65 16.71 0.68
C ALA A 22 2.11 16.86 0.70
N PRO A 23 1.49 16.80 1.87
CA PRO A 23 2.11 16.77 3.21
C PRO A 23 2.58 15.38 3.68
N LEU A 24 2.42 14.32 2.88
CA LEU A 24 2.79 12.96 3.25
C LEU A 24 4.32 12.83 3.40
N ARG A 25 4.73 12.05 4.39
CA ARG A 25 6.14 11.78 4.66
C ARG A 25 6.76 10.90 3.58
N GLY A 26 8.04 11.14 3.28
CA GLY A 26 8.83 10.33 2.35
C GLY A 26 8.62 10.71 0.88
N LYS A 27 9.21 9.91 0.02
CA LYS A 27 9.21 10.07 -1.44
C LYS A 27 9.39 8.71 -2.11
N LYS A 28 9.34 8.66 -3.43
CA LYS A 28 9.60 7.45 -4.22
C LYS A 28 10.76 6.61 -3.65
N GLY A 29 10.50 5.33 -3.45
CA GLY A 29 11.46 4.37 -2.94
C GLY A 29 11.59 4.33 -1.42
N THR A 30 10.75 5.07 -0.67
CA THR A 30 10.67 4.97 0.78
C THR A 30 9.41 4.25 1.25
N GLU A 31 9.45 3.75 2.46
CA GLU A 31 8.40 3.00 3.16
C GLU A 31 7.24 3.85 3.67
N PHE A 32 7.37 5.17 3.62
CA PHE A 32 6.37 6.11 4.10
C PHE A 32 5.27 6.39 3.08
N GLU A 33 4.13 6.94 3.54
CA GLU A 33 2.96 7.20 2.69
C GLU A 33 3.28 8.06 1.46
N GLY A 34 4.18 9.04 1.57
CA GLY A 34 4.62 9.85 0.42
C GLY A 34 5.38 9.08 -0.66
N GLY A 35 5.98 7.94 -0.30
CA GLY A 35 6.61 7.02 -1.26
C GLY A 35 5.64 6.02 -1.88
N MET A 36 4.58 5.67 -1.17
CA MET A 36 3.67 4.57 -1.50
C MET A 36 2.33 5.03 -2.05
N ARG A 37 1.75 6.10 -1.47
CA ARG A 37 0.44 6.60 -1.88
C ARG A 37 0.53 7.37 -3.18
N VAL A 38 -0.38 7.08 -4.09
CA VAL A 38 -0.46 7.71 -5.40
C VAL A 38 -1.82 8.37 -5.61
N PRO A 39 -1.90 9.47 -6.39
CA PRO A 39 -3.18 10.00 -6.82
C PRO A 39 -3.89 8.98 -7.70
N PHE A 40 -5.20 8.82 -7.48
CA PHE A 40 -6.06 7.99 -8.32
C PHE A 40 -7.35 8.74 -8.61
N ILE A 41 -7.64 8.95 -9.89
CA ILE A 41 -8.84 9.64 -10.36
C ILE A 41 -9.52 8.78 -11.42
N ALA A 42 -10.82 8.57 -11.27
CA ALA A 42 -11.64 7.86 -12.23
C ALA A 42 -12.80 8.73 -12.71
N ALA A 43 -12.99 8.82 -14.00
CA ALA A 43 -14.11 9.52 -14.61
C ALA A 43 -14.43 8.97 -15.99
N TRP A 44 -15.69 9.09 -16.40
CA TRP A 44 -16.06 8.98 -17.81
C TRP A 44 -15.89 10.31 -18.49
N ALA A 45 -15.03 10.39 -19.50
CA ALA A 45 -14.76 11.64 -20.23
C ALA A 45 -16.03 12.21 -20.87
N LYS A 46 -16.93 11.31 -21.33
CA LYS A 46 -18.25 11.67 -21.85
C LYS A 46 -19.29 10.76 -21.23
N PRO A 47 -20.04 11.26 -20.25
CA PRO A 47 -21.15 10.49 -19.66
C PRO A 47 -22.22 10.15 -20.69
N GLU A 48 -22.58 8.87 -20.82
CA GLU A 48 -23.56 8.37 -21.75
C GLU A 48 -24.50 7.37 -21.08
N LYS A 49 -25.73 7.81 -20.80
CA LYS A 49 -26.73 7.01 -20.06
C LYS A 49 -27.11 5.68 -20.73
N LYS A 50 -26.97 5.56 -22.05
CA LYS A 50 -27.30 4.34 -22.82
C LYS A 50 -26.13 3.39 -22.96
N SER A 51 -24.90 3.81 -22.64
CA SER A 51 -23.71 2.97 -22.75
C SER A 51 -23.77 1.78 -21.80
N LYS A 52 -23.68 0.56 -22.34
CA LYS A 52 -23.62 -0.67 -21.54
C LYS A 52 -22.36 -0.71 -20.67
N VAL A 53 -21.22 -0.24 -21.20
CA VAL A 53 -19.95 -0.21 -20.50
C VAL A 53 -20.04 0.72 -19.27
N GLN A 54 -20.62 1.91 -19.42
CA GLN A 54 -20.77 2.84 -18.29
C GLN A 54 -21.76 2.34 -17.24
N LYS A 55 -22.79 1.58 -17.65
CA LYS A 55 -23.69 0.89 -16.70
C LYS A 55 -22.98 -0.23 -15.95
N ASN A 56 -22.05 -0.93 -16.61
CA ASN A 56 -21.25 -1.96 -15.96
C ASN A 56 -20.22 -1.41 -14.99
N LEU A 57 -19.69 -0.21 -15.25
CA LEU A 57 -18.78 0.50 -14.34
C LEU A 57 -19.38 1.87 -14.01
N PRO A 58 -20.36 1.97 -13.13
CA PRO A 58 -20.85 3.26 -12.66
C PRO A 58 -19.76 3.95 -11.85
N ILE A 59 -19.47 5.20 -12.20
CA ILE A 59 -18.54 6.06 -11.46
C ILE A 59 -19.38 7.15 -10.80
N GLU A 60 -19.32 7.23 -9.47
CA GLU A 60 -20.02 8.24 -8.69
C GLU A 60 -19.33 9.59 -8.86
N VAL A 61 -20.06 10.55 -9.39
CA VAL A 61 -19.51 11.88 -9.72
C VAL A 61 -19.33 12.72 -8.47
N GLY A 62 -18.18 13.37 -8.33
CA GLY A 62 -17.90 14.27 -7.20
C GLY A 62 -17.72 13.58 -5.86
N SER A 63 -17.56 12.26 -5.85
CA SER A 63 -17.32 11.49 -4.63
C SER A 63 -15.83 11.29 -4.37
N MET A 64 -15.47 11.10 -3.10
CA MET A 64 -14.17 10.64 -2.66
C MET A 64 -14.34 9.29 -1.94
N GLN A 65 -13.63 8.27 -2.41
CA GLN A 65 -13.63 6.96 -1.78
C GLN A 65 -12.35 6.78 -0.98
N THR A 66 -12.49 6.40 0.30
CA THR A 66 -11.37 6.25 1.25
C THR A 66 -11.00 4.80 1.55
N GLN A 67 -11.80 3.83 1.08
CA GLN A 67 -11.43 2.42 1.21
C GLN A 67 -10.12 2.13 0.49
N LEU A 68 -9.29 1.28 1.09
CA LEU A 68 -8.00 0.90 0.53
C LEU A 68 -8.14 0.40 -0.91
N GLY A 69 -7.37 1.00 -1.82
CA GLY A 69 -7.21 0.59 -3.21
C GLY A 69 -5.73 0.48 -3.55
N THR A 70 -5.39 -0.36 -4.51
CA THR A 70 -4.02 -0.58 -4.96
C THR A 70 -3.94 -0.53 -6.48
N ILE A 71 -2.74 -0.34 -7.03
CA ILE A 71 -2.52 -0.38 -8.47
C ILE A 71 -2.85 -1.76 -9.08
N MET A 72 -2.74 -2.82 -8.29
CA MET A 72 -3.06 -4.20 -8.68
C MET A 72 -4.55 -4.38 -9.01
N ASP A 73 -5.41 -3.51 -8.47
CA ASP A 73 -6.86 -3.54 -8.69
C ASP A 73 -7.27 -3.14 -10.11
N ILE A 74 -6.38 -2.47 -10.83
CA ILE A 74 -6.68 -1.99 -12.19
C ILE A 74 -6.93 -3.16 -13.14
N TYR A 75 -6.12 -4.21 -13.08
CA TYR A 75 -6.24 -5.36 -13.97
C TYR A 75 -7.60 -6.07 -13.83
N PRO A 76 -8.02 -6.55 -12.65
CA PRO A 76 -9.34 -7.18 -12.50
C PRO A 76 -10.49 -6.23 -12.80
N THR A 77 -10.34 -4.93 -12.52
CA THR A 77 -11.34 -3.92 -12.87
C THR A 77 -11.52 -3.80 -14.38
N VAL A 78 -10.42 -3.76 -15.15
CA VAL A 78 -10.47 -3.69 -16.61
C VAL A 78 -11.11 -4.95 -17.21
N LEU A 79 -10.77 -6.13 -16.71
CA LEU A 79 -11.40 -7.39 -17.12
C LEU A 79 -12.91 -7.36 -16.89
N SER A 80 -13.33 -6.95 -15.69
CA SER A 80 -14.74 -6.83 -15.32
C SER A 80 -15.51 -5.88 -16.24
N VAL A 81 -14.92 -4.73 -16.58
CA VAL A 81 -15.51 -3.74 -17.50
C VAL A 81 -15.64 -4.29 -18.92
N ALA A 82 -14.62 -5.02 -19.36
CA ALA A 82 -14.60 -5.65 -20.69
C ALA A 82 -15.52 -6.87 -20.79
N GLY A 83 -16.09 -7.35 -19.68
CA GLY A 83 -16.89 -8.57 -19.63
C GLY A 83 -16.04 -9.85 -19.80
N CYS A 84 -14.76 -9.76 -19.47
CA CYS A 84 -13.82 -10.88 -19.48
C CYS A 84 -13.73 -11.53 -18.10
N GLU A 85 -13.58 -12.83 -18.07
CA GLU A 85 -13.32 -13.56 -16.83
C GLU A 85 -11.84 -13.50 -16.46
N VAL A 86 -11.58 -13.53 -15.16
CA VAL A 86 -10.21 -13.73 -14.65
C VAL A 86 -9.77 -15.15 -15.00
N PRO A 87 -8.57 -15.34 -15.59
CA PRO A 87 -8.07 -16.69 -15.90
C PRO A 87 -7.97 -17.54 -14.62
N GLN A 88 -8.56 -18.74 -14.66
CA GLN A 88 -8.68 -19.61 -13.47
C GLN A 88 -7.33 -20.11 -12.93
N ASN A 89 -6.33 -20.19 -13.78
CA ASN A 89 -4.97 -20.66 -13.44
C ASN A 89 -3.97 -19.54 -13.21
N TYR A 90 -4.44 -18.31 -13.00
CA TYR A 90 -3.63 -17.13 -12.78
C TYR A 90 -3.98 -16.48 -11.44
N VAL A 91 -2.99 -16.32 -10.57
CA VAL A 91 -3.18 -15.62 -9.28
C VAL A 91 -3.21 -14.12 -9.52
N ILE A 92 -4.23 -13.46 -9.02
CA ILE A 92 -4.41 -12.00 -9.08
C ILE A 92 -4.51 -11.46 -7.66
N ASP A 93 -3.61 -10.55 -7.31
CA ASP A 93 -3.57 -9.92 -5.98
C ASP A 93 -4.57 -8.77 -5.83
N GLY A 94 -5.07 -8.24 -6.96
CA GLY A 94 -6.00 -7.11 -6.98
C GLY A 94 -7.47 -7.51 -6.92
N PHE A 95 -8.32 -6.52 -6.65
CA PHE A 95 -9.78 -6.64 -6.56
C PHE A 95 -10.45 -5.69 -7.54
N ASP A 96 -11.64 -6.07 -8.06
CA ASP A 96 -12.45 -5.19 -8.90
C ASP A 96 -12.92 -3.95 -8.11
N LEU A 97 -12.56 -2.77 -8.59
CA LEU A 97 -12.90 -1.48 -7.99
C LEU A 97 -14.34 -1.02 -8.26
N LYS A 98 -15.14 -1.80 -8.94
CA LYS A 98 -16.50 -1.40 -9.38
C LYS A 98 -17.35 -0.84 -8.24
N LYS A 99 -17.29 -1.43 -7.06
CA LYS A 99 -18.05 -0.93 -5.90
C LYS A 99 -17.51 0.39 -5.39
N GLN A 100 -16.19 0.50 -5.21
CA GLN A 100 -15.58 1.74 -4.75
C GLN A 100 -15.81 2.88 -5.73
N LEU A 101 -15.67 2.62 -7.03
CA LEU A 101 -15.94 3.60 -8.08
C LEU A 101 -17.41 4.04 -8.13
N SER A 102 -18.33 3.18 -7.71
CA SER A 102 -19.76 3.53 -7.57
C SER A 102 -20.11 4.22 -6.23
N GLY A 103 -19.11 4.69 -5.48
CA GLY A 103 -19.28 5.35 -4.19
C GLY A 103 -19.61 4.41 -3.01
N LYS A 104 -19.48 3.10 -3.19
CA LYS A 104 -19.85 2.08 -2.18
C LYS A 104 -18.62 1.40 -1.59
N VAL A 105 -18.73 0.98 -0.33
CA VAL A 105 -17.73 0.14 0.32
C VAL A 105 -17.87 -1.32 -0.16
N ASP A 106 -16.77 -1.95 -0.52
CA ASP A 106 -16.76 -3.40 -0.77
C ASP A 106 -16.41 -4.17 0.52
N LYS A 107 -17.43 -4.73 1.15
CA LYS A 107 -17.29 -5.52 2.38
C LYS A 107 -16.52 -6.86 2.19
N LYS A 108 -16.29 -7.28 0.95
CA LYS A 108 -15.54 -8.51 0.65
C LYS A 108 -14.05 -8.24 0.49
N ARG A 109 -13.69 -6.98 0.32
CA ARG A 109 -12.30 -6.57 0.17
C ARG A 109 -11.58 -6.62 1.52
N PRO A 110 -10.39 -7.21 1.62
CA PRO A 110 -9.56 -7.11 2.80
C PRO A 110 -9.19 -5.66 3.10
N GLU A 111 -9.21 -5.28 4.36
CA GLU A 111 -8.71 -3.98 4.84
C GLU A 111 -7.21 -4.07 5.19
N SER A 112 -6.47 -4.96 4.54
CA SER A 112 -5.03 -5.15 4.74
C SER A 112 -4.28 -5.04 3.42
N PHE A 113 -3.03 -4.56 3.52
CA PHE A 113 -2.10 -4.46 2.40
C PHE A 113 -0.68 -4.72 2.88
N LEU A 114 0.01 -5.62 2.19
CA LEU A 114 1.40 -5.98 2.45
C LEU A 114 2.27 -5.47 1.29
N MET A 115 3.32 -4.72 1.60
CA MET A 115 4.39 -4.40 0.66
C MET A 115 5.72 -4.89 1.23
N HIS A 116 6.25 -5.95 0.65
CA HIS A 116 7.52 -6.55 1.04
C HIS A 116 8.63 -6.06 0.12
N PHE A 117 9.66 -5.47 0.71
CA PHE A 117 10.79 -4.90 -0.03
C PHE A 117 12.13 -5.43 0.54
N PRO A 118 12.48 -6.71 0.25
CA PRO A 118 13.60 -7.41 0.89
C PRO A 118 14.97 -7.08 0.27
N HIS A 119 15.15 -5.90 -0.29
CA HIS A 119 16.40 -5.46 -0.89
C HIS A 119 16.64 -3.97 -0.68
N ALA A 120 17.89 -3.55 -0.65
CA ALA A 120 18.24 -2.15 -0.46
C ALA A 120 17.98 -1.34 -1.75
N HIS A 121 17.16 -0.31 -1.63
CA HIS A 121 16.96 0.69 -2.67
C HIS A 121 16.63 2.04 -2.02
N ARG A 122 17.54 2.99 -2.04
CA ARG A 122 17.39 4.31 -1.40
C ARG A 122 17.19 4.31 0.13
N GLY A 123 17.23 3.15 0.76
CA GLY A 123 17.00 2.98 2.19
C GLY A 123 17.19 1.53 2.61
N SER A 124 16.72 1.21 3.79
CA SER A 124 16.86 -0.09 4.42
C SER A 124 15.93 -1.15 3.80
N TYR A 125 16.22 -2.40 4.08
CA TYR A 125 15.32 -3.53 3.77
C TYR A 125 14.11 -3.48 4.69
N PHE A 126 12.92 -3.41 4.15
CA PHE A 126 11.70 -3.23 4.95
C PHE A 126 10.51 -4.04 4.43
N THR A 127 9.53 -4.19 5.28
CA THR A 127 8.16 -4.55 4.93
C THR A 127 7.22 -3.54 5.56
N THR A 128 6.25 -3.06 4.80
CA THR A 128 5.12 -2.34 5.36
C THR A 128 3.89 -3.23 5.37
N TYR A 129 3.14 -3.15 6.45
CA TYR A 129 1.86 -3.85 6.59
C TYR A 129 0.80 -2.91 7.09
N ARG A 130 -0.24 -2.73 6.30
CA ARG A 130 -1.43 -1.96 6.68
C ARG A 130 -2.53 -2.90 7.10
N MET A 131 -3.22 -2.59 8.20
CA MET A 131 -4.39 -3.31 8.69
C MET A 131 -5.41 -2.29 9.22
N GLY A 132 -6.46 -2.07 8.44
CA GLY A 132 -7.41 -0.99 8.69
C GLY A 132 -6.73 0.38 8.67
N ASP A 133 -6.85 1.12 9.78
CA ASP A 133 -6.23 2.44 9.95
C ASP A 133 -4.76 2.38 10.40
N TRP A 134 -4.28 1.21 10.80
CA TRP A 134 -2.93 1.04 11.31
C TRP A 134 -1.93 0.67 10.21
N LYS A 135 -0.71 1.21 10.33
CA LYS A 135 0.43 0.87 9.47
C LYS A 135 1.63 0.50 10.32
N LEU A 136 2.18 -0.67 10.04
CA LEU A 136 3.45 -1.15 10.55
C LEU A 136 4.53 -0.98 9.47
N ILE A 137 5.71 -0.52 9.86
CA ILE A 137 6.94 -0.58 9.07
C ILE A 137 7.93 -1.45 9.84
N TYR A 138 8.38 -2.54 9.24
CA TYR A 138 9.36 -3.44 9.83
C TYR A 138 10.67 -3.38 9.05
N TYR A 139 11.78 -3.10 9.73
CA TYR A 139 13.12 -3.06 9.16
C TYR A 139 13.90 -4.33 9.48
N TYR A 140 14.40 -5.00 8.47
CA TYR A 140 15.23 -6.20 8.62
C TYR A 140 16.64 -5.86 9.08
N LEU A 141 17.23 -4.83 8.48
CA LEU A 141 18.56 -4.30 8.76
C LEU A 141 18.47 -2.80 9.03
N PRO A 142 18.20 -2.37 10.29
CA PRO A 142 18.21 -0.97 10.63
C PRO A 142 19.53 -0.30 10.23
N GLU A 143 19.46 0.89 9.62
CA GLU A 143 20.64 1.62 9.14
C GLU A 143 21.55 2.07 10.29
N THR A 144 20.97 2.27 11.46
CA THR A 144 21.70 2.64 12.68
C THR A 144 21.24 1.80 13.86
N PRO A 145 22.09 1.59 14.89
CA PRO A 145 21.70 0.87 16.11
C PRO A 145 20.55 1.54 16.90
N LYS A 146 20.28 2.83 16.61
CA LYS A 146 19.19 3.58 17.26
C LYS A 146 17.87 3.52 16.51
N GLN A 147 17.87 3.07 15.27
CA GLN A 147 16.64 2.92 14.49
C GLN A 147 15.86 1.73 15.04
N PRO A 148 14.59 1.92 15.45
CA PRO A 148 13.76 0.80 15.89
C PRO A 148 13.50 -0.15 14.74
N LYS A 149 13.39 -1.45 15.04
CA LYS A 149 13.06 -2.45 14.03
C LYS A 149 11.62 -2.38 13.55
N ALA A 150 10.73 -1.84 14.35
CA ALA A 150 9.34 -1.67 14.00
C ALA A 150 8.87 -0.25 14.33
N LEU A 151 8.13 0.36 13.42
CA LEU A 151 7.41 1.61 13.61
C LEU A 151 5.92 1.37 13.40
N LEU A 152 5.10 1.99 14.22
CA LEU A 152 3.64 1.86 14.17
C LEU A 152 2.99 3.24 14.04
N TYR A 153 2.06 3.38 13.11
CA TYR A 153 1.33 4.62 12.86
C TYR A 153 -0.18 4.36 12.75
N ASN A 154 -1.00 5.34 13.11
CA ASN A 154 -2.43 5.36 12.81
C ASN A 154 -2.69 6.37 11.69
N LEU A 155 -2.91 5.88 10.48
CA LEU A 155 -3.05 6.72 9.29
C LEU A 155 -4.37 7.50 9.20
N LYS A 156 -5.36 7.15 10.03
CA LYS A 156 -6.61 7.91 10.12
C LYS A 156 -6.39 9.25 10.81
N ASP A 157 -5.64 9.25 11.90
CA ASP A 157 -5.41 10.42 12.73
C ASP A 157 -4.10 11.13 12.35
N ASP A 158 -3.13 10.39 11.78
CA ASP A 158 -1.80 10.87 11.40
C ASP A 158 -1.39 10.31 10.02
N PRO A 159 -2.01 10.78 8.93
CA PRO A 159 -1.64 10.33 7.57
C PRO A 159 -0.24 10.76 7.14
N GLU A 160 0.40 11.68 7.87
CA GLU A 160 1.74 12.19 7.61
C GLU A 160 2.83 11.42 8.37
N GLU A 161 2.45 10.43 9.19
CA GLU A 161 3.37 9.55 9.94
C GLU A 161 4.35 10.32 10.84
N ARG A 162 3.84 11.34 11.55
CA ARG A 162 4.64 12.20 12.47
C ARG A 162 4.76 11.61 13.86
N ASN A 163 3.77 10.82 14.30
CA ASN A 163 3.65 10.30 15.66
C ASN A 163 3.85 8.79 15.66
N GLU A 164 5.03 8.35 16.06
CA GLU A 164 5.36 6.95 16.19
C GLU A 164 4.70 6.37 17.46
N LEU A 165 4.00 5.25 17.35
CA LEU A 165 3.12 4.71 18.36
C LEU A 165 3.50 3.30 18.88
N SER A 166 4.61 2.71 18.44
CA SER A 166 4.97 1.33 18.84
C SER A 166 5.13 1.17 20.35
N SER A 167 5.75 2.17 21.00
CA SER A 167 5.93 2.17 22.46
C SER A 167 4.63 2.43 23.23
N ALA A 168 3.70 3.21 22.64
CA ALA A 168 2.40 3.50 23.26
C ALA A 168 1.39 2.37 23.05
N HIS A 169 1.54 1.58 21.98
CA HIS A 169 0.65 0.47 21.60
C HIS A 169 1.43 -0.83 21.33
N PRO A 170 2.20 -1.36 22.30
CA PRO A 170 3.06 -2.53 22.08
C PRO A 170 2.28 -3.78 21.68
N ASP A 171 1.06 -4.00 22.22
CA ASP A 171 0.23 -5.14 21.88
C ASP A 171 -0.25 -5.06 20.42
N LYS A 172 -0.63 -3.87 19.94
CA LYS A 172 -1.01 -3.67 18.55
C LYS A 172 0.17 -3.85 17.59
N CYS A 173 1.34 -3.38 17.97
CA CYS A 173 2.56 -3.59 17.21
C CYS A 173 2.89 -5.09 17.09
N ARG A 174 2.79 -5.83 18.20
CA ARG A 174 2.99 -7.28 18.25
C ARG A 174 1.99 -8.03 17.36
N GLU A 175 0.70 -7.71 17.49
CA GLU A 175 -0.36 -8.27 16.64
C GLU A 175 -0.03 -8.09 15.16
N MET A 176 0.30 -6.86 14.74
CA MET A 176 0.59 -6.55 13.34
C MET A 176 1.86 -7.24 12.82
N ILE A 177 2.90 -7.40 13.65
CA ILE A 177 4.10 -8.18 13.28
C ILE A 177 3.73 -9.65 13.08
N GLN A 178 2.88 -10.23 13.92
CA GLN A 178 2.43 -11.61 13.79
C GLN A 178 1.62 -11.83 12.51
N GLU A 179 0.63 -10.98 12.25
CA GLU A 179 -0.19 -11.04 11.03
C GLU A 179 0.64 -10.84 9.75
N MET A 180 1.54 -9.84 9.75
CA MET A 180 2.48 -9.60 8.67
C MET A 180 3.36 -10.83 8.40
N SER A 181 3.91 -11.42 9.46
CA SER A 181 4.79 -12.60 9.35
C SER A 181 4.05 -13.81 8.81
N ALA A 182 2.82 -14.05 9.30
CA ALA A 182 1.98 -15.15 8.82
C ALA A 182 1.63 -14.98 7.32
N GLN A 183 1.34 -13.75 6.88
CA GLN A 183 1.07 -13.48 5.46
C GLN A 183 2.32 -13.68 4.60
N LEU A 184 3.49 -13.17 5.03
CA LEU A 184 4.76 -13.37 4.32
C LEU A 184 5.10 -14.86 4.17
N GLU A 185 4.91 -15.65 5.22
CA GLU A 185 5.17 -17.08 5.19
C GLU A 185 4.19 -17.81 4.26
N LYS A 186 2.92 -17.47 4.31
CA LYS A 186 1.89 -18.02 3.40
C LYS A 186 2.19 -17.75 1.94
N GLU A 187 2.70 -16.57 1.62
CA GLU A 187 3.06 -16.18 0.24
C GLU A 187 4.45 -16.68 -0.20
N GLY A 188 5.18 -17.38 0.67
CA GLY A 188 6.53 -17.87 0.37
C GLY A 188 7.54 -16.76 0.14
N ALA A 189 7.45 -15.67 0.91
CA ALA A 189 8.28 -14.50 0.73
C ALA A 189 9.78 -14.81 0.90
N LEU A 190 10.61 -14.19 0.05
CA LEU A 190 12.06 -14.23 0.18
C LEU A 190 12.53 -13.18 1.16
N TYR A 191 13.39 -13.53 2.10
CA TYR A 191 13.90 -12.60 3.11
C TYR A 191 15.33 -12.13 2.79
N PRO A 192 15.71 -10.92 3.26
CA PRO A 192 17.10 -10.53 3.24
C PRO A 192 17.95 -11.52 4.03
N VAL A 193 19.23 -11.59 3.74
CA VAL A 193 20.19 -12.43 4.48
C VAL A 193 21.22 -11.55 5.19
N ASP A 194 21.71 -12.02 6.32
CA ASP A 194 22.83 -11.43 7.02
C ASP A 194 24.17 -11.73 6.31
N LYS A 195 25.27 -11.23 6.86
CA LYS A 195 26.63 -11.47 6.31
C LYS A 195 27.05 -12.94 6.36
N GLN A 196 26.40 -13.75 7.17
CA GLN A 196 26.62 -15.19 7.32
C GLN A 196 25.71 -16.02 6.41
N GLY A 197 24.78 -15.39 5.69
CA GLY A 197 23.83 -16.05 4.81
C GLY A 197 22.55 -16.54 5.50
N ASN A 198 22.29 -16.16 6.76
CA ASN A 198 21.08 -16.53 7.45
C ASN A 198 19.92 -15.59 7.06
N GLU A 199 18.74 -16.14 6.80
CA GLU A 199 17.54 -15.35 6.53
C GLU A 199 17.12 -14.51 7.74
N LEU A 200 16.82 -13.25 7.48
CA LEU A 200 16.34 -12.29 8.47
C LEU A 200 14.82 -12.27 8.47
N LYS A 201 14.19 -13.24 9.12
CA LYS A 201 12.73 -13.28 9.27
C LYS A 201 12.25 -12.26 10.31
N PRO A 202 11.03 -11.71 10.14
CA PRO A 202 10.44 -10.87 11.17
C PRO A 202 10.24 -11.67 12.46
N PHE A 203 10.51 -11.06 13.59
CA PHE A 203 10.17 -11.63 14.88
C PHE A 203 9.73 -10.55 15.87
N VAL A 204 8.97 -10.98 16.84
CA VAL A 204 8.43 -10.10 17.87
C VAL A 204 9.49 -9.83 18.93
N TYR A 205 9.86 -8.56 19.06
CA TYR A 205 10.80 -8.08 20.09
C TYR A 205 10.00 -7.42 21.22
N PHE A 206 9.49 -8.16 22.14
CA PHE A 206 8.92 -7.55 23.36
C PHE A 206 8.94 -8.54 24.52
#